data_97339115193c41b3287afc59d1bf5ef0
#
_entry.id   97339115193c41b3287afc59d1bf5ef0
#
_cell.length_a   1.000
_cell.length_b   1.000
_cell.length_c   1.000
_cell.angle_alpha   90.00
_cell.angle_beta   90.00
_cell.angle_gamma   90.00
#
_symmetry.space_group_name_H-M   'P 1'
#
loop_
_entity.id
_entity.type
_entity.pdbx_description
1 polymer ?
#
loop_
_entity_poly.entity_id
_entity_poly.type
_entity_poly.pdbx_seq_one_letter_code
_entity_poly.pdbx_strand_id
1 'polypeptide(L)' 'MASKVKILKSREVAHILDCSPDDAIMLARKGKLRAKKEGKYWLYRYADVMRYRKKIATA' A
#
# COMPACT_ATOMS: atom_id res chain seq x y z
N MET A 1 13.39 20.34 6.75
CA MET A 1 13.18 19.54 5.75
C MET A 1 11.93 18.80 5.76
N ALA A 2 11.07 19.15 5.00
CA ALA A 2 9.79 18.50 4.98
C ALA A 2 9.90 17.21 4.22
N SER A 3 9.71 16.15 4.89
CA SER A 3 9.66 14.90 4.17
C SER A 3 8.25 14.79 3.66
N LYS A 4 8.10 14.80 2.38
CA LYS A 4 6.81 14.63 1.78
C LYS A 4 6.46 13.16 1.81
N VAL A 5 5.44 12.83 2.55
CA VAL A 5 4.95 11.47 2.58
C VAL A 5 4.11 11.29 1.32
N LYS A 6 4.55 10.44 0.44
CA LYS A 6 3.81 10.16 -0.78
C LYS A 6 2.69 9.19 -0.45
N ILE A 7 1.48 9.58 -0.78
CA ILE A 7 0.29 8.76 -0.54
C ILE A 7 -0.15 8.13 -1.85
N LEU A 8 -0.41 6.84 -1.79
CA LEU A 8 -0.82 6.07 -2.96
C LEU A 8 -2.24 5.54 -2.74
N LYS A 9 -2.90 5.25 -3.84
CA LYS A 9 -4.22 4.63 -3.80
C LYS A 9 -4.08 3.16 -4.15
N SER A 10 -5.15 2.40 -3.93
CA SER A 10 -5.11 0.96 -4.15
C SER A 10 -4.62 0.57 -5.54
N ARG A 11 -5.02 1.32 -6.56
CA ARG A 11 -4.61 1.05 -7.93
C ARG A 11 -3.08 1.12 -8.07
N GLU A 12 -2.50 2.16 -7.49
CA GLU A 12 -1.06 2.35 -7.56
C GLU A 12 -0.31 1.29 -6.78
N VAL A 13 -0.84 0.95 -5.61
CA VAL A 13 -0.23 -0.09 -4.77
C VAL A 13 -0.28 -1.42 -5.49
N ALA A 14 -1.42 -1.72 -6.13
CA ALA A 14 -1.57 -2.96 -6.88
C ALA A 14 -0.55 -3.05 -8.00
N HIS A 15 -0.30 -1.95 -8.66
CA HIS A 15 0.67 -1.91 -9.74
C HIS A 15 2.10 -2.16 -9.21
N ILE A 16 2.42 -1.53 -8.10
CA ILE A 16 3.73 -1.69 -7.47
C ILE A 16 3.96 -3.12 -6.99
N LEU A 17 2.92 -3.71 -6.39
CA LEU A 17 3.00 -5.07 -5.84
C LEU A 17 2.69 -6.14 -6.88
N ASP A 18 2.37 -5.72 -8.09
CA ASP A 18 2.04 -6.65 -9.18
C ASP A 18 0.86 -7.55 -8.83
N CYS A 19 -0.19 -6.94 -8.34
CA CYS A 19 -1.40 -7.67 -7.97
C CYS A 19 -2.62 -6.82 -8.34
N SER A 20 -3.80 -7.32 -8.04
CA SER A 20 -5.01 -6.58 -8.34
C SER A 20 -5.32 -5.57 -7.23
N PRO A 21 -6.08 -4.51 -7.54
CA PRO A 21 -6.47 -3.55 -6.51
C PRO A 21 -7.24 -4.21 -5.35
N ASP A 22 -8.01 -5.25 -5.66
CA ASP A 22 -8.73 -5.97 -4.62
C ASP A 22 -7.77 -6.64 -3.65
N ASP A 23 -6.67 -7.17 -4.16
CA ASP A 23 -5.65 -7.79 -3.33
C ASP A 23 -5.00 -6.76 -2.40
N ALA A 24 -4.73 -5.56 -2.93
CA ALA A 24 -4.15 -4.49 -2.13
C ALA A 24 -5.08 -4.11 -1.00
N ILE A 25 -6.37 -4.01 -1.29
CA ILE A 25 -7.37 -3.68 -0.29
C ILE A 25 -7.44 -4.79 0.77
N MET A 26 -7.38 -6.02 0.32
CA MET A 26 -7.42 -7.15 1.23
C MET A 26 -6.24 -7.13 2.20
N LEU A 27 -5.06 -6.79 1.71
CA LEU A 27 -3.88 -6.68 2.56
C LEU A 27 -4.07 -5.60 3.62
N ALA A 28 -4.68 -4.49 3.22
CA ALA A 28 -4.95 -3.40 4.15
C ALA A 28 -5.97 -3.84 5.20
N ARG A 29 -7.00 -4.54 4.79
CA ARG A 29 -8.05 -4.99 5.70
C ARG A 29 -7.53 -6.02 6.70
N LYS A 30 -6.60 -6.86 6.27
CA LYS A 30 -6.02 -7.87 7.15
C LYS A 30 -4.91 -7.32 8.03
N GLY A 31 -4.56 -6.05 7.84
CA GLY A 31 -3.51 -5.43 8.62
C GLY A 31 -2.10 -5.80 8.20
N LYS A 32 -1.96 -6.48 7.07
CA LYS A 32 -0.64 -6.86 6.58
C LYS A 32 0.07 -5.68 5.91
N LEU A 33 -0.72 -4.76 5.38
CA LEU A 33 -0.18 -3.57 4.75
C LEU A 33 -0.84 -2.36 5.42
N ARG A 34 -0.01 -1.48 5.95
CA ARG A 34 -0.53 -0.30 6.64
C ARG A 34 -1.20 0.64 5.65
N ALA A 35 -2.45 0.98 5.95
CA ALA A 35 -3.23 1.87 5.13
C ALA A 35 -4.26 2.57 5.98
N LYS A 36 -4.74 3.68 5.45
CA LYS A 36 -5.78 4.45 6.13
C LYS A 36 -6.97 4.53 5.20
N LYS A 37 -8.14 4.20 5.72
CA LYS A 37 -9.35 4.32 4.92
C LYS A 37 -9.92 5.71 5.08
N GLU A 38 -10.17 6.36 3.95
CA GLU A 38 -10.74 7.68 3.96
C GLU A 38 -11.90 7.71 2.98
N GLY A 39 -13.10 7.73 3.50
CA GLY A 39 -14.29 7.66 2.67
C GLY A 39 -14.36 6.35 1.92
N LYS A 40 -14.35 6.44 0.60
CA LYS A 40 -14.42 5.28 -0.27
C LYS A 40 -13.05 4.72 -0.62
N TYR A 41 -12.01 5.44 -0.27
CA TYR A 41 -10.66 5.10 -0.72
C TYR A 41 -9.75 4.64 0.40
N TRP A 42 -8.82 3.75 0.05
CA TRP A 42 -7.74 3.36 0.93
C TRP A 42 -6.51 4.15 0.51
N LEU A 43 -5.85 4.75 1.49
CA LEU A 43 -4.65 5.53 1.25
C LEU A 43 -3.47 4.79 1.85
N TYR A 44 -2.42 4.63 1.08
CA TYR A 44 -1.23 3.88 1.48
C TYR A 44 -0.02 4.79 1.43
N ARG A 45 0.89 4.61 2.37
CA ARG A 45 2.13 5.36 2.35
C ARG A 45 3.10 4.64 1.44
N TYR A 46 3.76 5.40 0.59
CA TYR A 46 4.73 4.83 -0.33
C TYR A 46 5.80 4.02 0.41
N ALA A 47 6.33 4.57 1.51
CA ALA A 47 7.34 3.88 2.30
C ALA A 47 6.86 2.53 2.81
N ASP A 48 5.60 2.46 3.27
CA ASP A 48 5.03 1.22 3.78
C ASP A 48 4.86 0.20 2.66
N VAL A 49 4.43 0.66 1.50
CA VAL A 49 4.24 -0.22 0.34
C VAL A 49 5.58 -0.79 -0.11
N MET A 50 6.58 0.04 -0.19
CA MET A 50 7.91 -0.41 -0.62
C MET A 50 8.52 -1.35 0.40
N ARG A 51 8.26 -1.11 1.67
CA ARG A 51 8.75 -2.00 2.72
C ARG A 51 8.09 -3.38 2.60
N TYR A 52 6.78 -3.39 2.36
CA TYR A 52 6.06 -4.63 2.18
C TYR A 52 6.55 -5.38 0.94
N ARG A 53 6.74 -4.65 -0.14
CA ARG A 53 7.24 -5.23 -1.39
C ARG A 53 8.59 -5.89 -1.18
N LYS A 54 9.47 -5.21 -0.46
CA LYS A 54 10.79 -5.75 -0.17
C LYS A 54 10.70 -7.00 0.68
N LYS A 55 9.77 -6.99 1.63
CA LYS A 55 9.58 -8.14 2.52
C LYS A 55 9.15 -9.37 1.76
N ILE A 56 8.20 -9.22 0.85
CA ILE A 56 7.71 -10.37 0.10
C ILE A 56 8.72 -10.82 -0.97
N ALA A 57 9.52 -9.90 -1.46
CA ALA A 57 10.51 -10.22 -2.47
C ALA A 57 11.66 -11.06 -1.90
N THR A 58 11.90 -10.95 -0.60
CA THR A 58 12.99 -11.70 0.04
C THR A 58 12.53 -12.97 0.69
N ALA A 59 11.26 -13.23 0.65
CA ALA A 59 10.70 -14.40 1.30
C ALA A 59 11.04 -15.68 0.55
#